data_0001d018006d619268cba24d452c79e5
#
_entry.id   0001d018006d619268cba24d452c79e5
#
_cell.length_a   1.000
_cell.length_b   1.000
_cell.length_c   1.000
_cell.angle_alpha   90.00
_cell.angle_beta   90.00
_cell.angle_gamma   90.00
#
_symmetry.space_group_name_H-M   'P 1'
#
loop_
_entity.id
_entity.type
_entity.pdbx_description
1 polymer ?
#
loop_
_entity_poly.entity_id
_entity_poly.type
_entity_poly.pdbx_seq_one_letter_code
_entity_poly.pdbx_strand_id
1 'polypeptide(L)'
;ILTIVLAFIFLKEDMTLLKWMCVILIGAGTYLMIDQKESSTTTHHKSWLIYALLSAVFASLTSLLGKVGMQNIDSNLGTAIRTVVVLIMSWVVVFVVGKQHTIKEIDRHELLFICLSGIATGLSWLCYYKALQEGPASIVVPIDKLSIVVTIIFSYVVFHEKLNKKSLIGFLILVG
;
A
#
# COMPACT_ATOMS: atom_id res chain seq x y z
N ILE A 1 6.40 0.68 8.66
CA ILE A 1 7.24 0.29 9.81
C ILE A 1 8.05 -0.95 9.44
N LEU A 2 7.41 -2.07 9.15
CA LEU A 2 8.10 -3.34 8.83
C LEU A 2 9.13 -3.16 7.71
N THR A 3 8.81 -2.42 6.65
CA THR A 3 9.71 -2.14 5.52
C THR A 3 10.97 -1.41 5.96
N ILE A 4 10.86 -0.44 6.89
CA ILE A 4 12.01 0.34 7.38
C ILE A 4 12.93 -0.55 8.22
N VAL A 5 12.34 -1.38 9.10
CA VAL A 5 13.10 -2.34 9.91
C VAL A 5 13.83 -3.35 9.02
N LEU A 6 13.15 -3.88 8.02
CA LEU A 6 13.75 -4.81 7.05
C LEU A 6 14.80 -4.13 6.17
N ALA A 7 14.60 -2.88 5.76
CA ALA A 7 15.60 -2.10 5.02
C ALA A 7 16.88 -1.90 5.83
N PHE A 8 16.77 -1.62 7.13
CA PHE A 8 17.91 -1.55 8.03
C PHE A 8 18.67 -2.90 8.10
N ILE A 9 17.96 -4.02 8.26
CA ILE A 9 18.57 -5.35 8.42
C ILE A 9 19.19 -5.84 7.11
N PHE A 10 18.46 -5.74 5.98
CA PHE A 10 18.86 -6.35 4.70
C PHE A 10 19.67 -5.41 3.81
N LEU A 11 19.30 -4.13 3.74
CA LEU A 11 19.97 -3.14 2.89
C LEU A 11 21.07 -2.37 3.63
N LYS A 12 21.22 -2.58 4.95
CA LYS A 12 22.20 -1.88 5.81
C LYS A 12 22.12 -0.36 5.65
N GLU A 13 20.91 0.17 5.45
CA GLU A 13 20.68 1.62 5.38
C GLU A 13 20.90 2.25 6.76
N ASP A 14 21.64 3.36 6.82
CA ASP A 14 21.89 4.07 8.08
C ASP A 14 20.60 4.60 8.70
N MET A 15 20.37 4.23 9.95
CA MET A 15 19.19 4.65 10.72
C MET A 15 19.58 5.85 11.60
N THR A 16 19.27 7.04 11.08
CA THR A 16 19.38 8.29 11.84
C THR A 16 18.27 8.35 12.92
N LEU A 17 18.53 9.06 14.01
CA LEU A 17 17.55 9.29 15.09
C LEU A 17 16.22 9.81 14.53
N LEU A 18 16.26 10.69 13.53
CA LEU A 18 15.09 11.22 12.84
C LEU A 18 14.22 10.12 12.20
N LYS A 19 14.85 9.14 11.54
CA LYS A 19 14.14 8.00 10.94
C LYS A 19 13.43 7.15 11.98
N TRP A 20 14.03 6.94 13.16
CA TRP A 20 13.39 6.26 14.27
C TRP A 20 12.19 7.03 14.82
N MET A 21 12.29 8.33 14.95
CA MET A 21 11.16 9.19 15.34
C MET A 21 10.01 9.07 14.33
N CYS A 22 10.28 9.13 13.03
CA CYS A 22 9.26 8.94 11.98
C CYS A 22 8.58 7.57 12.08
N VAL A 23 9.31 6.50 12.35
CA VAL A 23 8.73 5.15 12.52
C VAL A 23 7.73 5.13 13.68
N ILE A 24 8.08 5.74 14.80
CA ILE A 24 7.22 5.80 15.99
C ILE A 24 5.99 6.66 15.69
N LEU A 25 6.16 7.82 15.05
CA LEU A 25 5.05 8.71 14.68
C LEU A 25 4.08 8.05 13.71
N ILE A 26 4.58 7.39 12.65
CA ILE A 26 3.76 6.63 11.70
C ILE A 26 3.00 5.50 12.43
N GLY A 27 3.66 4.80 13.35
CA GLY A 27 3.03 3.74 14.14
C GLY A 27 1.91 4.26 15.04
N ALA A 28 2.19 5.32 15.78
CA ALA A 28 1.23 5.96 16.67
C ALA A 28 0.06 6.58 15.89
N GLY A 29 0.33 7.29 14.80
CA GLY A 29 -0.69 7.87 13.92
C GLY A 29 -1.60 6.81 13.32
N THR A 30 -1.03 5.73 12.79
CA THR A 30 -1.81 4.61 12.24
C THR A 30 -2.67 3.94 13.32
N TYR A 31 -2.13 3.72 14.52
CA TYR A 31 -2.88 3.13 15.63
C TYR A 31 -4.07 4.00 16.07
N LEU A 32 -3.88 5.31 16.14
CA LEU A 32 -4.95 6.26 16.48
C LEU A 32 -6.03 6.37 15.40
N MET A 33 -5.67 6.13 14.14
CA MET A 33 -6.63 6.13 13.03
C MET A 33 -7.54 4.90 13.00
N ILE A 34 -7.15 3.80 13.64
CA ILE A 34 -8.00 2.61 13.75
C ILE A 34 -9.15 2.92 14.70
N ASP A 35 -10.34 3.19 14.16
CA ASP A 35 -11.54 3.42 14.96
C ASP A 35 -12.13 2.09 15.43
N GLN A 36 -12.03 1.83 16.72
CA GLN A 36 -12.53 0.60 17.33
C GLN A 36 -14.08 0.51 17.35
N LYS A 37 -14.78 1.61 17.06
CA LYS A 37 -16.24 1.65 17.10
C LYS A 37 -16.91 0.99 15.89
N GLU A 38 -16.27 0.94 14.74
CA GLU A 38 -16.82 0.23 13.58
C GLU A 38 -16.70 -1.31 13.68
N SER A 39 -15.92 -1.80 14.63
CA SER A 39 -15.75 -3.25 14.86
C SER A 39 -16.91 -3.91 15.62
N SER A 40 -17.94 -3.17 16.02
CA SER A 40 -19.00 -3.68 16.90
C SER A 40 -20.23 -4.23 16.19
N THR A 41 -20.27 -4.25 14.85
CA THR A 41 -21.46 -4.70 14.10
C THR A 41 -21.30 -5.98 13.28
N THR A 42 -20.16 -6.64 13.31
CA THR A 42 -20.06 -7.98 12.71
C THR A 42 -19.23 -8.92 13.57
N THR A 43 -19.90 -9.81 14.25
CA THR A 43 -19.39 -11.01 14.91
C THR A 43 -18.85 -12.03 13.88
N HIS A 44 -17.98 -11.65 12.97
CA HIS A 44 -17.35 -12.62 12.10
C HIS A 44 -15.85 -12.35 11.92
N HIS A 45 -15.10 -13.21 12.61
CA HIS A 45 -13.72 -13.57 12.37
C HIS A 45 -12.66 -12.46 12.42
N LYS A 46 -11.75 -12.61 13.37
CA LYS A 46 -10.40 -11.98 13.40
C LYS A 46 -9.58 -12.27 12.11
N SER A 47 -10.15 -12.93 11.13
CA SER A 47 -9.55 -13.28 9.83
C SER A 47 -9.12 -12.05 9.03
N TRP A 48 -9.88 -10.95 9.07
CA TRP A 48 -9.49 -9.73 8.36
C TRP A 48 -8.16 -9.16 8.86
N LEU A 49 -7.88 -9.29 10.16
CA LEU A 49 -6.61 -8.85 10.76
C LEU A 49 -5.44 -9.69 10.25
N ILE A 50 -5.63 -11.00 10.11
CA ILE A 50 -4.63 -11.91 9.57
C ILE A 50 -4.30 -11.53 8.12
N TYR A 51 -5.33 -11.29 7.29
CA TYR A 51 -5.13 -10.84 5.91
C TYR A 51 -4.43 -9.47 5.84
N ALA A 52 -4.78 -8.53 6.73
CA ALA A 52 -4.13 -7.24 6.80
C ALA A 52 -2.64 -7.35 7.21
N LEU A 53 -2.31 -8.20 8.17
CA LEU A 53 -0.92 -8.46 8.57
C LEU A 53 -0.13 -9.14 7.45
N LEU A 54 -0.70 -10.16 6.80
CA LEU A 54 -0.06 -10.82 5.65
C LEU A 54 0.17 -9.82 4.51
N SER A 55 -0.81 -8.97 4.21
CA SER A 55 -0.66 -7.91 3.22
C SER A 55 0.49 -6.97 3.56
N ALA A 56 0.63 -6.55 4.83
CA ALA A 56 1.72 -5.70 5.27
C ALA A 56 3.10 -6.38 5.12
N VAL A 57 3.19 -7.68 5.41
CA VAL A 57 4.43 -8.45 5.22
C VAL A 57 4.79 -8.52 3.73
N PHE A 58 3.85 -8.92 2.88
CA PHE A 58 4.10 -9.02 1.44
C PHE A 58 4.39 -7.65 0.80
N ALA A 59 3.73 -6.58 1.23
CA ALA A 59 4.02 -5.22 0.76
C ALA A 59 5.45 -4.80 1.12
N SER A 60 5.91 -5.15 2.33
CA SER A 60 7.29 -4.87 2.76
C SER A 60 8.31 -5.65 1.94
N LEU A 61 8.07 -6.94 1.73
CA LEU A 61 8.91 -7.79 0.88
C LEU A 61 8.95 -7.28 -0.56
N THR A 62 7.81 -6.88 -1.11
CA THR A 62 7.70 -6.30 -2.45
C THR A 62 8.60 -5.06 -2.61
N SER A 63 8.58 -4.15 -1.63
CA SER A 63 9.41 -2.94 -1.66
C SER A 63 10.91 -3.26 -1.63
N LEU A 64 11.32 -4.19 -0.77
CA LEU A 64 12.73 -4.59 -0.63
C LEU A 64 13.25 -5.37 -1.83
N LEU A 65 12.49 -6.39 -2.25
CA LEU A 65 12.85 -7.20 -3.43
C LEU A 65 12.86 -6.35 -4.69
N GLY A 66 11.90 -5.40 -4.81
CA GLY A 66 11.88 -4.45 -5.91
C GLY A 66 13.13 -3.57 -5.93
N LYS A 67 13.53 -3.02 -4.77
CA LYS A 67 14.77 -2.22 -4.68
C LYS A 67 16.00 -3.03 -5.07
N VAL A 68 16.16 -4.23 -4.53
CA VAL A 68 17.30 -5.10 -4.85
C VAL A 68 17.29 -5.53 -6.32
N GLY A 69 16.13 -5.95 -6.83
CA GLY A 69 15.99 -6.42 -8.20
C GLY A 69 16.17 -5.34 -9.27
N MET A 70 15.95 -4.06 -8.93
CA MET A 70 16.05 -2.95 -9.88
C MET A 70 17.38 -2.17 -9.79
N GLN A 71 18.36 -2.62 -9.00
CA GLN A 71 19.63 -1.89 -8.84
C GLN A 71 20.40 -1.69 -10.14
N ASN A 72 20.37 -2.67 -11.05
CA ASN A 72 21.13 -2.68 -12.30
C ASN A 72 20.24 -2.76 -13.54
N ILE A 73 18.94 -2.54 -13.41
CA ILE A 73 17.95 -2.64 -14.49
C ILE A 73 17.16 -1.31 -14.50
N ASP A 74 16.81 -0.83 -15.69
CA ASP A 74 15.91 0.32 -15.80
C ASP A 74 14.60 0.06 -15.03
N SER A 75 14.16 1.06 -14.25
CA SER A 75 13.00 0.92 -13.37
C SER A 75 11.71 0.63 -14.14
N ASN A 76 11.58 1.16 -15.36
CA ASN A 76 10.40 0.92 -16.19
C ASN A 76 10.38 -0.54 -16.69
N LEU A 77 11.56 -1.06 -17.11
CA LEU A 77 11.69 -2.45 -17.54
C LEU A 77 11.42 -3.41 -16.37
N GLY A 78 12.00 -3.14 -15.20
CA GLY A 78 11.77 -3.93 -13.99
C GLY A 78 10.31 -3.92 -13.57
N THR A 79 9.64 -2.77 -13.66
CA THR A 79 8.20 -2.65 -13.39
C THR A 79 7.37 -3.44 -14.40
N ALA A 80 7.72 -3.39 -15.69
CA ALA A 80 7.01 -4.14 -16.73
C ALA A 80 7.11 -5.66 -16.51
N ILE A 81 8.31 -6.19 -16.28
CA ILE A 81 8.53 -7.63 -16.01
C ILE A 81 7.71 -8.07 -14.79
N ARG A 82 7.77 -7.31 -13.70
CA ARG A 82 7.01 -7.59 -12.48
C ARG A 82 5.50 -7.58 -12.74
N THR A 83 5.01 -6.62 -13.52
CA THR A 83 3.57 -6.50 -13.82
C THR A 83 3.07 -7.71 -14.61
N VAL A 84 3.88 -8.27 -15.53
CA VAL A 84 3.56 -9.51 -16.22
C VAL A 84 3.41 -10.68 -15.24
N VAL A 85 4.33 -10.82 -14.29
CA VAL A 85 4.24 -11.87 -13.25
C VAL A 85 2.96 -11.69 -12.40
N VAL A 86 2.64 -10.45 -11.97
CA VAL A 86 1.42 -10.17 -11.21
C VAL A 86 0.17 -10.49 -12.03
N LEU A 87 0.16 -10.16 -13.32
CA LEU A 87 -0.94 -10.49 -14.24
C LEU A 87 -1.17 -12.00 -14.32
N ILE A 88 -0.12 -12.78 -14.53
CA ILE A 88 -0.20 -14.24 -14.59
C ILE A 88 -0.73 -14.79 -13.28
N MET A 89 -0.17 -14.37 -12.15
CA MET A 89 -0.61 -14.80 -10.81
C MET A 89 -2.09 -14.47 -10.56
N SER A 90 -2.55 -13.28 -10.95
CA SER A 90 -3.95 -12.87 -10.81
C SER A 90 -4.88 -13.78 -11.60
N TRP A 91 -4.53 -14.12 -12.85
CA TRP A 91 -5.31 -15.05 -13.67
C TRP A 91 -5.32 -16.46 -13.11
N VAL A 92 -4.18 -16.95 -12.59
CA VAL A 92 -4.13 -18.26 -11.92
C VAL A 92 -5.11 -18.31 -10.76
N VAL A 93 -5.16 -17.24 -9.93
CA VAL A 93 -6.13 -17.16 -8.82
C VAL A 93 -7.57 -17.19 -9.33
N VAL A 94 -7.91 -16.45 -10.38
CA VAL A 94 -9.25 -16.44 -10.99
C VAL A 94 -9.66 -17.84 -11.45
N PHE A 95 -8.74 -18.58 -12.10
CA PHE A 95 -8.99 -19.95 -12.54
C PHE A 95 -9.16 -20.93 -11.36
N VAL A 96 -8.30 -20.84 -10.36
CA VAL A 96 -8.35 -21.69 -9.16
C VAL A 96 -9.67 -21.49 -8.39
N VAL A 97 -10.12 -20.24 -8.28
CA VAL A 97 -11.40 -19.90 -7.61
C VAL A 97 -12.63 -20.20 -8.51
N GLY A 98 -12.42 -20.45 -9.82
CA GLY A 98 -13.49 -20.78 -10.77
C GLY A 98 -14.42 -19.61 -11.11
N LYS A 99 -13.98 -18.36 -10.93
CA LYS A 99 -14.78 -17.14 -11.14
C LYS A 99 -14.66 -16.53 -12.54
N GLN A 100 -14.09 -17.25 -13.51
CA GLN A 100 -13.92 -16.77 -14.89
C GLN A 100 -15.26 -16.46 -15.59
N HIS A 101 -16.34 -17.11 -15.17
CA HIS A 101 -17.66 -16.89 -15.78
C HIS A 101 -18.27 -15.53 -15.41
N THR A 102 -17.95 -15.01 -14.23
CA THR A 102 -18.47 -13.73 -13.72
C THR A 102 -17.99 -12.51 -14.54
N ILE A 103 -16.95 -12.66 -15.36
CA ILE A 103 -16.44 -11.58 -16.24
C ILE A 103 -17.53 -11.05 -17.18
N LYS A 104 -18.46 -11.92 -17.63
CA LYS A 104 -19.56 -11.54 -18.54
C LYS A 104 -20.67 -10.75 -17.86
N GLU A 105 -20.73 -10.79 -16.53
CA GLU A 105 -21.74 -10.14 -15.70
C GLU A 105 -21.32 -8.73 -15.24
N ILE A 106 -20.06 -8.34 -15.51
CA ILE A 106 -19.52 -7.03 -15.10
C ILE A 106 -20.18 -5.94 -15.93
N ASP A 107 -20.76 -4.95 -15.25
CA ASP A 107 -21.33 -3.78 -15.92
C ASP A 107 -20.21 -2.91 -16.54
N ARG A 108 -20.57 -2.22 -17.63
CA ARG A 108 -19.60 -1.35 -18.36
C ARG A 108 -19.06 -0.23 -17.49
N HIS A 109 -19.88 0.31 -16.59
CA HIS A 109 -19.44 1.34 -15.65
C HIS A 109 -18.41 0.81 -14.66
N GLU A 110 -18.66 -0.37 -14.09
CA GLU A 110 -17.71 -1.03 -13.17
C GLU A 110 -16.39 -1.33 -13.88
N LEU A 111 -16.46 -1.87 -15.10
CA LEU A 111 -15.28 -2.17 -15.90
C LEU A 111 -14.44 -0.91 -16.19
N LEU A 112 -15.10 0.22 -16.50
CA LEU A 112 -14.43 1.49 -16.73
C LEU A 112 -13.67 1.96 -15.48
N PHE A 113 -14.30 1.92 -14.30
CA PHE A 113 -13.62 2.29 -13.05
C PHE A 113 -12.46 1.36 -12.70
N ILE A 114 -12.62 0.05 -12.95
CA ILE A 114 -11.53 -0.93 -12.76
C ILE A 114 -10.37 -0.63 -13.70
N CYS A 115 -10.63 -0.31 -14.98
CA CYS A 115 -9.59 0.07 -15.93
C CYS A 115 -8.88 1.37 -15.54
N LEU A 116 -9.62 2.40 -15.14
CA LEU A 116 -9.04 3.67 -14.67
C LEU A 116 -8.18 3.44 -13.41
N SER A 117 -8.64 2.64 -12.47
CA SER A 117 -7.88 2.24 -11.28
C SER A 117 -6.60 1.50 -11.67
N GLY A 118 -6.67 0.61 -12.66
CA GLY A 118 -5.50 -0.11 -13.19
C GLY A 118 -4.45 0.85 -13.79
N ILE A 119 -4.89 1.83 -14.57
CA ILE A 119 -4.01 2.86 -15.15
C ILE A 119 -3.36 3.69 -14.03
N ALA A 120 -4.14 4.17 -13.07
CA ALA A 120 -3.63 4.94 -11.93
C ALA A 120 -2.61 4.12 -11.11
N THR A 121 -2.89 2.85 -10.88
CA THR A 121 -1.97 1.93 -10.20
C THR A 121 -0.68 1.76 -10.98
N GLY A 122 -0.75 1.55 -12.29
CA GLY A 122 0.42 1.42 -13.15
C GLY A 122 1.32 2.65 -13.10
N LEU A 123 0.74 3.85 -13.23
CA LEU A 123 1.48 5.12 -13.11
C LEU A 123 2.11 5.27 -11.73
N SER A 124 1.37 4.96 -10.66
CA SER A 124 1.88 4.99 -9.29
C SER A 124 3.09 4.07 -9.11
N TRP A 125 3.03 2.85 -9.63
CA TRP A 125 4.14 1.89 -9.55
C TRP A 125 5.38 2.35 -10.32
N LEU A 126 5.21 2.94 -11.50
CA LEU A 126 6.33 3.50 -12.27
C LEU A 126 7.06 4.59 -11.47
N CYS A 127 6.32 5.54 -10.91
CA CYS A 127 6.89 6.61 -10.07
C CYS A 127 7.54 6.03 -8.80
N TYR A 128 6.88 5.09 -8.14
CA TYR A 128 7.36 4.48 -6.90
C TYR A 128 8.68 3.73 -7.08
N TYR A 129 8.79 2.89 -8.12
CA TYR A 129 10.02 2.14 -8.37
C TYR A 129 11.16 3.03 -8.87
N LYS A 130 10.85 4.08 -9.63
CA LYS A 130 11.85 5.09 -9.98
C LYS A 130 12.39 5.78 -8.73
N ALA A 131 11.53 6.17 -7.82
CA ALA A 131 11.94 6.76 -6.54
C ALA A 131 12.76 5.78 -5.68
N LEU A 132 12.38 4.48 -5.63
CA LEU A 132 13.14 3.45 -4.92
C LEU A 132 14.52 3.19 -5.54
N GLN A 133 14.67 3.35 -6.85
CA GLN A 133 15.95 3.21 -7.52
C GLN A 133 16.90 4.37 -7.18
N GLU A 134 16.38 5.59 -7.13
CA GLU A 134 17.17 6.81 -6.90
C GLU A 134 17.36 7.14 -5.41
N GLY A 135 16.44 6.69 -4.54
CA GLY A 135 16.42 7.03 -3.12
C GLY A 135 16.48 5.85 -2.16
N PRO A 136 16.79 6.10 -0.88
CA PRO A 136 16.76 5.06 0.15
C PRO A 136 15.32 4.61 0.44
N ALA A 137 15.11 3.30 0.57
CA ALA A 137 13.78 2.73 0.83
C ALA A 137 13.18 3.22 2.16
N SER A 138 14.05 3.50 3.14
CA SER A 138 13.66 4.05 4.44
C SER A 138 13.02 5.45 4.38
N ILE A 139 13.19 6.18 3.28
CA ILE A 139 12.59 7.49 3.04
C ILE A 139 11.43 7.39 2.04
N VAL A 140 11.64 6.70 0.93
CA VAL A 140 10.64 6.60 -0.15
C VAL A 140 9.36 5.93 0.33
N VAL A 141 9.45 4.86 1.12
CA VAL A 141 8.27 4.12 1.60
C VAL A 141 7.39 4.96 2.55
N PRO A 142 7.91 5.71 3.52
CA PRO A 142 7.09 6.64 4.30
C PRO A 142 6.42 7.73 3.45
N ILE A 143 7.14 8.32 2.49
CA ILE A 143 6.58 9.35 1.61
C ILE A 143 5.42 8.79 0.78
N ASP A 144 5.52 7.56 0.26
CA ASP A 144 4.42 6.90 -0.45
C ASP A 144 3.16 6.80 0.43
N LYS A 145 3.32 6.62 1.75
CA LYS A 145 2.19 6.56 2.68
C LYS A 145 1.46 7.89 2.89
N LEU A 146 2.02 9.02 2.44
CA LEU A 146 1.31 10.29 2.39
C LEU A 146 0.11 10.24 1.42
N SER A 147 0.04 9.24 0.54
CA SER A 147 -1.16 8.96 -0.26
C SER A 147 -2.43 8.79 0.59
N ILE A 148 -2.30 8.38 1.85
CA ILE A 148 -3.40 8.35 2.83
C ILE A 148 -4.03 9.72 3.00
N VAL A 149 -3.26 10.80 2.96
CA VAL A 149 -3.74 12.19 3.03
C VAL A 149 -4.73 12.47 1.90
N VAL A 150 -4.32 12.12 0.68
CA VAL A 150 -5.14 12.29 -0.52
C VAL A 150 -6.42 11.46 -0.42
N THR A 151 -6.31 10.22 0.04
CA THR A 151 -7.47 9.34 0.23
C THR A 151 -8.47 9.91 1.24
N ILE A 152 -7.99 10.44 2.36
CA ILE A 152 -8.86 11.04 3.39
C ILE A 152 -9.54 12.30 2.89
N ILE A 153 -8.81 13.18 2.17
CA ILE A 153 -9.39 14.38 1.58
C ILE A 153 -10.46 13.99 0.56
N PHE A 154 -10.17 13.01 -0.28
CA PHE A 154 -11.12 12.49 -1.26
C PHE A 154 -12.36 11.90 -0.59
N SER A 155 -12.19 11.07 0.45
CA SER A 155 -13.30 10.48 1.22
C SER A 155 -14.18 11.56 1.84
N TYR A 156 -13.58 12.60 2.41
CA TYR A 156 -14.31 13.73 2.98
C TYR A 156 -15.10 14.51 1.92
N VAL A 157 -14.49 14.80 0.75
CA VAL A 157 -15.10 15.63 -0.31
C VAL A 157 -16.16 14.85 -1.09
N VAL A 158 -15.90 13.59 -1.45
CA VAL A 158 -16.76 12.79 -2.35
C VAL A 158 -17.80 12.00 -1.58
N PHE A 159 -17.39 11.32 -0.49
CA PHE A 159 -18.29 10.48 0.31
C PHE A 159 -18.89 11.21 1.50
N HIS A 160 -18.47 12.47 1.78
CA HIS A 160 -18.92 13.27 2.93
C HIS A 160 -18.73 12.54 4.28
N GLU A 161 -17.75 11.65 4.35
CA GLU A 161 -17.41 10.92 5.56
C GLU A 161 -16.80 11.86 6.60
N LYS A 162 -17.35 11.89 7.81
CA LYS A 162 -16.84 12.72 8.90
C LYS A 162 -15.75 11.94 9.64
N LEU A 163 -14.54 12.48 9.64
CA LEU A 163 -13.46 11.97 10.50
C LEU A 163 -13.83 12.13 11.97
N ASN A 164 -13.66 11.07 12.74
CA ASN A 164 -13.74 11.14 14.19
C ASN A 164 -12.55 11.96 14.71
N LYS A 165 -12.72 12.66 15.85
CA LYS A 165 -11.66 13.49 16.47
C LYS A 165 -10.37 12.70 16.71
N LYS A 166 -10.46 11.41 17.07
CA LYS A 166 -9.31 10.52 17.25
C LYS A 166 -8.59 10.24 15.93
N SER A 167 -9.33 9.97 14.87
CA SER A 167 -8.78 9.73 13.52
C SER A 167 -8.12 11.00 12.98
N LEU A 168 -8.67 12.17 13.26
CA LEU A 168 -8.07 13.46 12.88
C LEU A 168 -6.73 13.70 13.60
N ILE A 169 -6.64 13.40 14.90
CA ILE A 169 -5.38 13.50 15.65
C ILE A 169 -4.35 12.50 15.10
N GLY A 170 -4.76 11.25 14.87
CA GLY A 170 -3.88 10.24 14.28
C GLY A 170 -3.36 10.65 12.90
N PHE A 171 -4.22 11.27 12.08
CA PHE A 171 -3.86 11.82 10.79
C PHE A 171 -2.83 12.96 10.91
N LEU A 172 -3.04 13.92 11.82
CA LEU A 172 -2.08 15.01 12.06
C LEU A 172 -0.71 14.50 12.53
N ILE A 173 -0.69 13.47 13.38
CA ILE A 173 0.55 12.83 13.82
C ILE A 173 1.26 12.07 12.67
N LEU A 174 0.50 11.54 11.72
CA LEU A 174 1.06 10.79 10.58
C LEU A 174 1.69 11.72 9.53
N VAL A 175 1.20 12.97 9.43
CA VAL A 175 1.64 13.96 8.42
C VAL A 175 2.73 14.89 8.98
N GLY A 176 2.77 15.12 10.30
CA GLY A 176 3.75 16.02 10.96
C GLY A 176 5.04 15.34 11.30
#